data_701d3cffd2ae85a56f29fa9dc6616e6c
#
_entry.id   701d3cffd2ae85a56f29fa9dc6616e6c
#
_cell.length_a   1.000
_cell.length_b   1.000
_cell.length_c   1.000
_cell.angle_alpha   90.00
_cell.angle_beta   90.00
_cell.angle_gamma   90.00
#
_symmetry.space_group_name_H-M   'P 1'
#
loop_
_entity.id
_entity.type
_entity.pdbx_description
1 polymer ?
#
loop_
_entity_poly.entity_id
_entity_poly.type
_entity_poly.pdbx_seq_one_letter_code
_entity_poly.pdbx_strand_id
1 'polypeptide(L)'
;MPQTVSFTRMKDGTKEDYALIYAAERRHAEGLVDRVLDALRALRPKEGEGMPLQVDRMEHCLQCATRAYRDGAGEEMVVAALLHDIGDELAPYNHCELGAAVLRPYVSERTYWIVKYHGIFQAHYYAKHVGLDPDARERYRSSPHYADCVEFCEKWDQESFDPGYQSLPLEFFEPMVRRIFAREPFMSDRAVAESAADA
;
A
#
# COMPACT_ATOMS: atom_id res chain seq x y z
N MET A 1 35.42 -9.02 -3.21
CA MET A 1 34.39 -8.44 -4.08
C MET A 1 33.15 -9.30 -3.98
N PRO A 2 31.94 -8.77 -4.06
CA PRO A 2 30.76 -9.60 -4.09
C PRO A 2 30.83 -10.53 -5.31
N GLN A 3 30.41 -11.78 -5.12
CA GLN A 3 30.38 -12.77 -6.20
C GLN A 3 29.30 -12.34 -7.21
N THR A 4 29.65 -12.29 -8.49
CA THR A 4 28.76 -11.95 -9.60
C THR A 4 28.52 -13.15 -10.49
N VAL A 5 27.35 -13.17 -11.14
CA VAL A 5 27.03 -14.21 -12.13
C VAL A 5 27.99 -14.18 -13.34
N SER A 6 28.17 -15.30 -13.99
CA SER A 6 29.08 -15.45 -15.13
C SER A 6 28.48 -15.04 -16.48
N PHE A 7 27.15 -14.91 -16.57
CA PHE A 7 26.44 -14.70 -17.83
C PHE A 7 26.07 -13.23 -18.09
N THR A 8 25.83 -12.92 -19.34
CA THR A 8 25.30 -11.62 -19.82
C THR A 8 23.90 -11.74 -20.42
N ARG A 9 23.41 -12.97 -20.63
CA ARG A 9 22.04 -13.26 -21.08
C ARG A 9 21.47 -14.35 -20.19
N MET A 10 20.24 -14.22 -19.73
CA MET A 10 19.60 -15.14 -18.80
C MET A 10 19.69 -16.60 -19.25
N LYS A 11 19.47 -16.90 -20.53
CA LYS A 11 19.53 -18.28 -21.08
C LYS A 11 20.89 -18.96 -20.99
N ASP A 12 21.97 -18.20 -20.75
CA ASP A 12 23.32 -18.71 -20.68
C ASP A 12 23.79 -18.97 -19.22
N GLY A 13 22.91 -18.71 -18.24
CA GLY A 13 23.20 -18.89 -16.82
C GLY A 13 23.26 -20.35 -16.40
N THR A 14 24.13 -20.63 -15.42
CA THR A 14 24.25 -21.95 -14.76
C THR A 14 23.36 -22.03 -13.52
N LYS A 15 23.20 -23.24 -12.99
CA LYS A 15 22.48 -23.46 -11.72
C LYS A 15 23.08 -22.66 -10.57
N GLU A 16 24.40 -22.56 -10.53
CA GLU A 16 25.18 -21.81 -9.54
C GLU A 16 24.91 -20.32 -9.65
N ASP A 17 24.86 -19.77 -10.88
CA ASP A 17 24.51 -18.37 -11.12
C ASP A 17 23.11 -18.05 -10.60
N TYR A 18 22.11 -18.89 -10.90
CA TYR A 18 20.75 -18.68 -10.41
C TYR A 18 20.65 -18.83 -8.88
N ALA A 19 21.42 -19.72 -8.26
CA ALA A 19 21.47 -19.82 -6.81
C ALA A 19 21.99 -18.53 -6.16
N LEU A 20 22.96 -17.86 -6.78
CA LEU A 20 23.43 -16.54 -6.33
C LEU A 20 22.35 -15.46 -6.45
N ILE A 21 21.62 -15.43 -7.57
CA ILE A 21 20.52 -14.47 -7.80
C ILE A 21 19.44 -14.69 -6.74
N TYR A 22 18.92 -15.89 -6.57
CA TYR A 22 17.86 -16.17 -5.58
C TYR A 22 18.29 -15.89 -4.14
N ALA A 23 19.55 -16.12 -3.80
CA ALA A 23 20.07 -15.74 -2.48
C ALA A 23 20.11 -14.22 -2.29
N ALA A 24 20.43 -13.47 -3.35
CA ALA A 24 20.41 -12.00 -3.33
C ALA A 24 18.99 -11.45 -3.26
N GLU A 25 18.06 -12.02 -4.01
CA GLU A 25 16.62 -11.63 -3.99
C GLU A 25 16.00 -11.84 -2.61
N ARG A 26 16.28 -12.96 -1.94
CA ARG A 26 15.82 -13.18 -0.56
C ARG A 26 16.34 -12.12 0.39
N ARG A 27 17.65 -11.80 0.35
CA ARG A 27 18.21 -10.72 1.17
C ARG A 27 17.61 -9.36 0.84
N HIS A 28 17.32 -9.12 -0.45
CA HIS A 28 16.63 -7.89 -0.87
C HIS A 28 15.22 -7.82 -0.30
N ALA A 29 14.49 -8.93 -0.31
CA ALA A 29 13.14 -9.01 0.27
C ALA A 29 13.12 -8.76 1.78
N GLU A 30 14.14 -9.19 2.53
CA GLU A 30 14.28 -8.91 3.98
C GLU A 30 14.25 -7.41 4.31
N GLY A 31 14.78 -6.55 3.42
CA GLY A 31 14.75 -5.10 3.56
C GLY A 31 13.46 -4.41 3.06
N LEU A 32 12.41 -5.17 2.68
CA LEU A 32 11.20 -4.59 2.11
C LEU A 32 10.50 -3.62 3.04
N VAL A 33 10.35 -3.97 4.31
CA VAL A 33 9.62 -3.15 5.29
C VAL A 33 10.26 -1.78 5.45
N ASP A 34 11.59 -1.72 5.53
CA ASP A 34 12.28 -0.44 5.68
C ASP A 34 12.07 0.43 4.43
N ARG A 35 12.10 -0.15 3.22
CA ARG A 35 11.76 0.59 1.98
C ARG A 35 10.31 1.06 1.93
N VAL A 36 9.36 0.28 2.43
CA VAL A 36 7.95 0.68 2.54
C VAL A 36 7.81 1.86 3.50
N LEU A 37 8.46 1.82 4.66
CA LEU A 37 8.46 2.92 5.62
C LEU A 37 9.16 4.17 5.07
N ASP A 38 10.23 4.01 4.30
CA ASP A 38 10.91 5.13 3.64
C ASP A 38 10.03 5.75 2.53
N ALA A 39 9.30 4.93 1.77
CA ALA A 39 8.31 5.43 0.80
C ALA A 39 7.16 6.20 1.47
N LEU A 40 6.68 5.73 2.63
CA LEU A 40 5.70 6.48 3.42
C LEU A 40 6.26 7.82 3.92
N ARG A 41 7.51 7.83 4.42
CA ARG A 41 8.17 9.09 4.85
C ARG A 41 8.37 10.07 3.69
N ALA A 42 8.57 9.57 2.47
CA ALA A 42 8.71 10.40 1.28
C ALA A 42 7.42 11.14 0.89
N LEU A 43 6.24 10.71 1.38
CA LEU A 43 4.98 11.46 1.22
C LEU A 43 4.99 12.82 1.95
N ARG A 44 5.96 13.05 2.85
CA ARG A 44 6.17 14.37 3.44
C ARG A 44 6.91 15.26 2.44
N PRO A 45 6.28 16.32 1.94
CA PRO A 45 6.87 17.16 0.91
C PRO A 45 8.13 17.87 1.42
N LYS A 46 9.03 18.16 0.50
CA LYS A 46 10.12 19.12 0.77
C LYS A 46 9.57 20.53 0.86
N GLU A 47 10.35 21.41 1.46
CA GLU A 47 9.96 22.82 1.58
C GLU A 47 9.63 23.42 0.20
N GLY A 48 8.41 23.95 0.06
CA GLY A 48 7.92 24.55 -1.18
C GLY A 48 7.30 23.59 -2.20
N GLU A 49 7.27 22.28 -1.95
CA GLU A 49 6.74 21.27 -2.89
C GLU A 49 5.35 20.73 -2.50
N GLY A 50 4.81 21.13 -1.35
CA GLY A 50 3.56 20.57 -0.81
C GLY A 50 2.32 20.95 -1.62
N MET A 51 1.31 20.06 -1.56
CA MET A 51 -0.04 20.38 -2.05
C MET A 51 -0.73 21.39 -1.14
N PRO A 52 -1.70 22.17 -1.65
CA PRO A 52 -2.44 23.19 -0.86
C PRO A 52 -3.49 22.54 0.07
N LEU A 53 -3.10 21.50 0.78
CA LEU A 53 -3.91 20.83 1.81
C LEU A 53 -3.54 21.35 3.19
N GLN A 54 -4.43 21.18 4.17
CA GLN A 54 -4.18 21.60 5.57
C GLN A 54 -3.15 20.70 6.27
N VAL A 55 -2.95 19.47 5.79
CA VAL A 55 -1.96 18.50 6.27
C VAL A 55 -1.21 17.94 5.08
N ASP A 56 0.02 17.48 5.28
CA ASP A 56 0.75 16.77 4.25
C ASP A 56 0.22 15.33 4.09
N ARG A 57 0.60 14.65 3.00
CA ARG A 57 0.10 13.30 2.71
C ARG A 57 0.56 12.27 3.73
N MET A 58 1.73 12.42 4.32
CA MET A 58 2.16 11.52 5.40
C MET A 58 1.29 11.70 6.64
N GLU A 59 0.99 12.95 7.01
CA GLU A 59 0.07 13.23 8.13
C GLU A 59 -1.34 12.73 7.84
N HIS A 60 -1.84 12.87 6.60
CA HIS A 60 -3.10 12.26 6.17
C HIS A 60 -3.12 10.75 6.44
N CYS A 61 -2.08 10.02 6.02
CA CYS A 61 -1.95 8.59 6.27
C CYS A 61 -1.90 8.24 7.76
N LEU A 62 -1.18 9.04 8.57
CA LEU A 62 -1.13 8.85 10.03
C LEU A 62 -2.50 9.09 10.69
N GLN A 63 -3.24 10.10 10.25
CA GLN A 63 -4.59 10.36 10.74
C GLN A 63 -5.55 9.23 10.39
N CYS A 64 -5.52 8.77 9.13
CA CYS A 64 -6.34 7.66 8.66
C CYS A 64 -6.08 6.39 9.48
N ALA A 65 -4.81 6.01 9.67
CA ALA A 65 -4.43 4.87 10.50
C ALA A 65 -4.82 5.04 11.97
N THR A 66 -4.68 6.26 12.52
CA THR A 66 -5.04 6.54 13.91
C THR A 66 -6.54 6.42 14.13
N ARG A 67 -7.36 6.91 13.18
CA ARG A 67 -8.83 6.75 13.23
C ARG A 67 -9.22 5.28 13.17
N ALA A 68 -8.68 4.53 12.21
CA ALA A 68 -8.91 3.09 12.12
C ALA A 68 -8.52 2.35 13.41
N TYR A 69 -7.37 2.66 14.00
CA TYR A 69 -6.92 2.07 15.26
C TYR A 69 -7.86 2.41 16.43
N ARG A 70 -8.26 3.67 16.58
CA ARG A 70 -9.16 4.13 17.66
C ARG A 70 -10.56 3.55 17.55
N ASP A 71 -11.02 3.28 16.32
CA ASP A 71 -12.29 2.61 16.04
C ASP A 71 -12.23 1.09 16.25
N GLY A 72 -11.08 0.54 16.63
CA GLY A 72 -10.90 -0.89 16.90
C GLY A 72 -10.79 -1.75 15.66
N ALA A 73 -10.40 -1.18 14.52
CA ALA A 73 -10.12 -1.95 13.31
C ALA A 73 -8.99 -2.96 13.55
N GLY A 74 -9.05 -4.10 12.87
CA GLY A 74 -7.98 -5.09 12.92
C GLY A 74 -6.66 -4.55 12.38
N GLU A 75 -5.53 -5.08 12.89
CA GLU A 75 -4.18 -4.60 12.57
C GLU A 75 -3.90 -4.49 11.06
N GLU A 76 -4.41 -5.45 10.27
CA GLU A 76 -4.27 -5.43 8.82
C GLU A 76 -4.91 -4.19 8.19
N MET A 77 -6.09 -3.81 8.64
CA MET A 77 -6.79 -2.63 8.15
C MET A 77 -6.13 -1.33 8.63
N VAL A 78 -5.60 -1.30 9.86
CA VAL A 78 -4.81 -0.16 10.36
C VAL A 78 -3.56 0.07 9.50
N VAL A 79 -2.85 -1.00 9.15
CA VAL A 79 -1.68 -0.92 8.26
C VAL A 79 -2.10 -0.51 6.83
N ALA A 80 -3.24 -1.02 6.35
CA ALA A 80 -3.78 -0.60 5.06
C ALA A 80 -4.14 0.90 5.05
N ALA A 81 -4.75 1.40 6.11
CA ALA A 81 -5.06 2.82 6.28
C ALA A 81 -3.79 3.69 6.34
N LEU A 82 -2.71 3.18 6.93
CA LEU A 82 -1.41 3.86 6.95
C LEU A 82 -0.76 3.94 5.55
N LEU A 83 -0.94 2.92 4.73
CA LEU A 83 -0.19 2.74 3.49
C LEU A 83 -1.03 2.93 2.21
N HIS A 84 -2.32 3.32 2.32
CA HIS A 84 -3.22 3.38 1.16
C HIS A 84 -2.73 4.33 0.06
N ASP A 85 -2.11 5.43 0.44
CA ASP A 85 -1.58 6.48 -0.45
C ASP A 85 -0.06 6.36 -0.71
N ILE A 86 0.61 5.28 -0.26
CA ILE A 86 2.06 5.10 -0.42
C ILE A 86 2.53 5.20 -1.89
N GLY A 87 1.63 4.99 -2.83
CA GLY A 87 1.90 5.07 -4.27
C GLY A 87 1.98 6.49 -4.82
N ASP A 88 1.59 7.51 -4.08
CA ASP A 88 1.34 8.85 -4.63
C ASP A 88 2.60 9.52 -5.20
N GLU A 89 3.75 9.38 -4.55
CA GLU A 89 5.03 9.90 -5.04
C GLU A 89 5.47 9.32 -6.39
N LEU A 90 5.17 8.04 -6.64
CA LEU A 90 5.64 7.32 -7.83
C LEU A 90 4.57 7.23 -8.92
N ALA A 91 3.31 7.24 -8.53
CA ALA A 91 2.19 6.98 -9.42
C ALA A 91 0.97 7.86 -9.08
N PRO A 92 1.08 9.21 -9.18
CA PRO A 92 0.02 10.13 -8.73
C PRO A 92 -1.31 9.94 -9.47
N TYR A 93 -1.31 9.36 -10.68
CA TYR A 93 -2.52 9.10 -11.45
C TYR A 93 -3.18 7.74 -11.15
N ASN A 94 -2.47 6.83 -10.50
CA ASN A 94 -2.94 5.48 -10.15
C ASN A 94 -2.34 4.97 -8.83
N HIS A 95 -2.12 5.87 -7.87
CA HIS A 95 -1.53 5.56 -6.55
C HIS A 95 -2.26 4.44 -5.82
N CYS A 96 -3.59 4.38 -5.92
CA CYS A 96 -4.39 3.31 -5.32
C CYS A 96 -3.97 1.92 -5.82
N GLU A 97 -3.70 1.77 -7.11
CA GLU A 97 -3.25 0.50 -7.69
C GLU A 97 -1.85 0.13 -7.22
N LEU A 98 -0.93 1.12 -7.15
CA LEU A 98 0.43 0.88 -6.67
C LEU A 98 0.42 0.51 -5.18
N GLY A 99 -0.28 1.26 -4.33
CA GLY A 99 -0.42 0.97 -2.90
C GLY A 99 -1.02 -0.43 -2.66
N ALA A 100 -2.10 -0.74 -3.39
CA ALA A 100 -2.71 -2.06 -3.33
C ALA A 100 -1.77 -3.18 -3.77
N ALA A 101 -0.97 -2.98 -4.84
CA ALA A 101 -0.02 -3.97 -5.33
C ALA A 101 1.10 -4.27 -4.31
N VAL A 102 1.58 -3.24 -3.61
CA VAL A 102 2.59 -3.40 -2.54
C VAL A 102 2.04 -4.24 -1.38
N LEU A 103 0.78 -4.02 -1.01
CA LEU A 103 0.12 -4.72 0.10
C LEU A 103 -0.35 -6.13 -0.27
N ARG A 104 -0.73 -6.36 -1.54
CA ARG A 104 -1.43 -7.57 -2.00
C ARG A 104 -0.83 -8.88 -1.50
N PRO A 105 0.49 -9.11 -1.51
CA PRO A 105 1.05 -10.39 -1.07
C PRO A 105 0.85 -10.72 0.41
N TYR A 106 0.48 -9.73 1.24
CA TYR A 106 0.49 -9.82 2.69
C TYR A 106 -0.86 -9.62 3.35
N VAL A 107 -1.87 -9.18 2.59
CA VAL A 107 -3.19 -8.82 3.12
C VAL A 107 -4.31 -9.63 2.48
N SER A 108 -5.47 -9.67 3.12
CA SER A 108 -6.67 -10.32 2.59
C SER A 108 -7.16 -9.67 1.29
N GLU A 109 -7.94 -10.41 0.49
CA GLU A 109 -8.58 -9.87 -0.72
C GLU A 109 -9.48 -8.66 -0.41
N ARG A 110 -10.16 -8.69 0.75
CA ARG A 110 -10.95 -7.56 1.25
C ARG A 110 -10.10 -6.29 1.39
N THR A 111 -8.99 -6.39 2.10
CA THR A 111 -8.10 -5.25 2.35
C THR A 111 -7.44 -4.74 1.07
N TYR A 112 -6.95 -5.66 0.23
CA TYR A 112 -6.44 -5.34 -1.10
C TYR A 112 -7.46 -4.56 -1.94
N TRP A 113 -8.71 -5.04 -1.97
CA TRP A 113 -9.78 -4.43 -2.74
C TRP A 113 -10.09 -3.01 -2.25
N ILE A 114 -10.17 -2.80 -0.93
CA ILE A 114 -10.42 -1.48 -0.33
C ILE A 114 -9.33 -0.49 -0.77
N VAL A 115 -8.06 -0.84 -0.58
CA VAL A 115 -6.95 0.04 -0.97
C VAL A 115 -6.96 0.30 -2.48
N LYS A 116 -7.24 -0.71 -3.30
CA LYS A 116 -7.27 -0.55 -4.76
C LYS A 116 -8.34 0.43 -5.24
N TYR A 117 -9.47 0.49 -4.59
CA TYR A 117 -10.61 1.27 -5.05
C TYR A 117 -10.93 2.50 -4.19
N HIS A 118 -10.20 2.73 -3.08
CA HIS A 118 -10.50 3.84 -2.17
C HIS A 118 -10.61 5.18 -2.89
N GLY A 119 -9.77 5.49 -3.85
CA GLY A 119 -9.79 6.78 -4.55
C GLY A 119 -11.10 7.07 -5.29
N ILE A 120 -11.74 6.05 -5.90
CA ILE A 120 -13.06 6.26 -6.53
C ILE A 120 -14.18 6.38 -5.50
N PHE A 121 -14.03 5.75 -4.33
CA PHE A 121 -14.97 5.89 -3.21
C PHE A 121 -14.78 7.23 -2.50
N GLN A 122 -13.54 7.67 -2.32
CA GLN A 122 -13.18 8.99 -1.79
C GLN A 122 -13.70 10.13 -2.69
N ALA A 123 -13.64 9.95 -4.02
CA ALA A 123 -14.17 10.92 -4.98
C ALA A 123 -15.64 11.28 -4.75
N HIS A 124 -16.44 10.40 -4.15
CA HIS A 124 -17.84 10.67 -3.77
C HIS A 124 -18.00 12.00 -3.03
N TYR A 125 -17.04 12.36 -2.18
CA TYR A 125 -17.12 13.54 -1.32
C TYR A 125 -16.79 14.85 -2.04
N TYR A 126 -16.01 14.81 -3.13
CA TYR A 126 -15.56 16.01 -3.82
C TYR A 126 -15.84 16.07 -5.32
N ALA A 127 -16.19 14.94 -5.96
CA ALA A 127 -16.34 14.83 -7.42
C ALA A 127 -17.25 15.90 -8.04
N LYS A 128 -18.38 16.24 -7.39
CA LYS A 128 -19.29 17.28 -7.85
C LYS A 128 -18.65 18.67 -7.98
N HIS A 129 -17.60 18.95 -7.17
CA HIS A 129 -16.92 20.25 -7.17
C HIS A 129 -15.92 20.39 -8.34
N VAL A 130 -15.53 19.26 -8.96
CA VAL A 130 -14.59 19.20 -10.08
C VAL A 130 -15.24 18.68 -11.36
N GLY A 131 -16.58 18.59 -11.39
CA GLY A 131 -17.33 18.20 -12.58
C GLY A 131 -17.30 16.71 -12.90
N LEU A 132 -16.96 15.87 -11.91
CA LEU A 132 -16.99 14.41 -12.01
C LEU A 132 -18.26 13.84 -11.38
N ASP A 133 -18.55 12.56 -11.69
CA ASP A 133 -19.69 11.83 -11.16
C ASP A 133 -19.44 11.38 -9.70
N PRO A 134 -20.18 11.91 -8.70
CA PRO A 134 -20.03 11.50 -7.30
C PRO A 134 -20.52 10.06 -7.05
N ASP A 135 -21.33 9.51 -7.95
CA ASP A 135 -21.90 8.16 -7.82
C ASP A 135 -21.09 7.12 -8.63
N ALA A 136 -19.92 7.48 -9.16
CA ALA A 136 -19.07 6.58 -9.93
C ALA A 136 -18.72 5.27 -9.18
N ARG A 137 -18.69 5.29 -7.84
CA ARG A 137 -18.49 4.10 -6.99
C ARG A 137 -19.63 3.08 -7.08
N GLU A 138 -20.86 3.48 -7.48
CA GLU A 138 -22.03 2.61 -7.53
C GLU A 138 -21.89 1.45 -8.53
N ARG A 139 -21.01 1.57 -9.52
CA ARG A 139 -20.67 0.47 -10.44
C ARG A 139 -20.05 -0.75 -9.73
N TYR A 140 -19.57 -0.58 -8.51
CA TYR A 140 -18.97 -1.63 -7.68
C TYR A 140 -19.94 -2.18 -6.62
N ARG A 141 -21.20 -1.77 -6.61
CA ARG A 141 -22.22 -2.14 -5.61
C ARG A 141 -22.39 -3.66 -5.44
N SER A 142 -22.13 -4.44 -6.48
CA SER A 142 -22.19 -5.90 -6.41
C SER A 142 -20.97 -6.56 -5.75
N SER A 143 -19.92 -5.82 -5.48
CA SER A 143 -18.74 -6.35 -4.78
C SER A 143 -19.08 -6.66 -3.32
N PRO A 144 -18.63 -7.82 -2.78
CA PRO A 144 -18.80 -8.11 -1.36
C PRO A 144 -18.04 -7.13 -0.45
N HIS A 145 -17.09 -6.37 -1.01
CA HIS A 145 -16.25 -5.40 -0.27
C HIS A 145 -16.72 -3.95 -0.44
N TYR A 146 -17.85 -3.73 -1.15
CA TYR A 146 -18.36 -2.38 -1.40
C TYR A 146 -18.62 -1.61 -0.11
N ALA A 147 -19.38 -2.22 0.82
CA ALA A 147 -19.73 -1.58 2.09
C ALA A 147 -18.51 -1.28 2.95
N ASP A 148 -17.54 -2.17 2.95
CA ASP A 148 -16.28 -1.99 3.69
C ASP A 148 -15.47 -0.79 3.16
N CYS A 149 -15.44 -0.60 1.84
CA CYS A 149 -14.75 0.53 1.22
C CYS A 149 -15.50 1.86 1.44
N VAL A 150 -16.83 1.83 1.45
CA VAL A 150 -17.65 2.99 1.88
C VAL A 150 -17.27 3.36 3.31
N GLU A 151 -17.26 2.40 4.22
CA GLU A 151 -16.93 2.63 5.63
C GLU A 151 -15.51 3.18 5.81
N PHE A 152 -14.53 2.61 5.11
CA PHE A 152 -13.13 3.08 5.10
C PHE A 152 -13.04 4.55 4.72
N CYS A 153 -13.64 4.94 3.59
CA CYS A 153 -13.59 6.31 3.12
C CYS A 153 -14.40 7.26 4.02
N GLU A 154 -15.59 6.83 4.48
CA GLU A 154 -16.48 7.66 5.29
C GLU A 154 -15.89 7.98 6.67
N LYS A 155 -15.38 6.96 7.36
CA LYS A 155 -14.94 7.12 8.75
C LYS A 155 -13.50 7.58 8.90
N TRP A 156 -12.63 7.20 7.97
CA TRP A 156 -11.19 7.38 8.16
C TRP A 156 -10.55 8.25 7.09
N ASP A 157 -10.67 7.92 5.82
CA ASP A 157 -9.93 8.57 4.76
C ASP A 157 -10.36 10.04 4.57
N GLN A 158 -11.64 10.30 4.27
CA GLN A 158 -12.14 11.66 4.02
C GLN A 158 -12.08 12.57 5.26
N GLU A 159 -12.02 12.01 6.47
CA GLU A 159 -11.90 12.76 7.73
C GLU A 159 -10.43 13.13 8.07
N SER A 160 -9.46 12.64 7.30
CA SER A 160 -8.03 12.71 7.67
C SER A 160 -7.29 13.91 7.04
N PHE A 161 -7.92 15.09 7.06
CA PHE A 161 -7.35 16.35 6.57
C PHE A 161 -7.41 17.48 7.63
N ASP A 162 -7.57 17.13 8.91
CA ASP A 162 -7.73 18.06 10.01
C ASP A 162 -6.39 18.38 10.69
N PRO A 163 -5.85 19.62 10.59
CA PRO A 163 -4.60 19.99 11.24
C PRO A 163 -4.68 20.01 12.78
N GLY A 164 -5.88 19.97 13.35
CA GLY A 164 -6.11 19.88 14.81
C GLY A 164 -6.16 18.44 15.33
N TYR A 165 -6.21 17.43 14.45
CA TYR A 165 -6.31 16.04 14.87
C TYR A 165 -4.98 15.53 15.43
N GLN A 166 -5.04 14.87 16.58
CA GLN A 166 -3.86 14.29 17.25
C GLN A 166 -3.62 12.86 16.75
N SER A 167 -2.86 12.72 15.67
CA SER A 167 -2.45 11.42 15.16
C SER A 167 -1.43 10.74 16.09
N LEU A 168 -1.39 9.41 16.05
CA LEU A 168 -0.32 8.65 16.67
C LEU A 168 0.94 8.72 15.78
N PRO A 169 2.14 8.73 16.35
CA PRO A 169 3.37 8.84 15.58
C PRO A 169 3.65 7.56 14.78
N LEU A 170 4.46 7.66 13.72
CA LEU A 170 4.80 6.53 12.87
C LEU A 170 5.38 5.35 13.65
N GLU A 171 6.20 5.63 14.65
CA GLU A 171 6.85 4.64 15.51
C GLU A 171 5.84 3.74 16.24
N PHE A 172 4.63 4.23 16.48
CA PHE A 172 3.54 3.42 17.02
C PHE A 172 3.08 2.34 16.04
N PHE A 173 3.04 2.66 14.75
CA PHE A 173 2.56 1.77 13.68
C PHE A 173 3.65 0.86 13.11
N GLU A 174 4.92 1.24 13.18
CA GLU A 174 6.04 0.45 12.62
C GLU A 174 6.02 -1.03 13.03
N PRO A 175 5.79 -1.40 14.31
CA PRO A 175 5.68 -2.80 14.70
C PRO A 175 4.53 -3.55 14.01
N MET A 176 3.41 -2.87 13.73
CA MET A 176 2.27 -3.45 13.00
C MET A 176 2.64 -3.71 11.55
N VAL A 177 3.26 -2.72 10.89
CA VAL A 177 3.77 -2.87 9.51
C VAL A 177 4.72 -4.05 9.42
N ARG A 178 5.69 -4.16 10.34
CA ARG A 178 6.64 -5.28 10.38
C ARG A 178 5.95 -6.64 10.54
N ARG A 179 4.91 -6.75 11.36
CA ARG A 179 4.15 -8.00 11.52
C ARG A 179 3.36 -8.37 10.27
N ILE A 180 2.75 -7.40 9.58
CA ILE A 180 2.00 -7.66 8.34
C ILE A 180 2.96 -8.15 7.24
N PHE A 181 4.09 -7.47 7.04
CA PHE A 181 5.06 -7.84 6.00
C PHE A 181 5.95 -9.03 6.37
N ALA A 182 5.91 -9.51 7.62
CA ALA A 182 6.53 -10.77 8.03
C ALA A 182 5.68 -12.02 7.69
N ARG A 183 4.45 -11.83 7.23
CA ARG A 183 3.61 -12.94 6.75
C ARG A 183 4.26 -13.58 5.52
N GLU A 184 4.05 -14.88 5.33
CA GLU A 184 4.44 -15.55 4.08
C GLU A 184 3.65 -14.94 2.91
N PRO A 185 4.33 -14.42 1.88
CA PRO A 185 3.64 -13.82 0.74
C PRO A 185 2.92 -14.89 -0.07
N PHE A 186 1.60 -14.82 -0.17
CA PHE A 186 0.77 -15.80 -0.89
C PHE A 186 0.75 -15.59 -2.42
N MET A 187 1.25 -14.43 -2.90
CA MET A 187 1.42 -14.15 -4.32
C MET A 187 2.88 -13.75 -4.57
N SER A 188 3.72 -14.74 -4.84
CA SER A 188 5.03 -14.49 -5.41
C SER A 188 5.05 -15.05 -6.84
N ASP A 189 5.79 -14.42 -7.74
CA ASP A 189 6.00 -14.96 -9.10
C ASP A 189 6.53 -16.42 -9.05
N ARG A 190 7.25 -16.73 -7.98
CA ARG A 190 7.75 -18.06 -7.69
C ARG A 190 6.62 -19.05 -7.32
N ALA A 191 5.68 -18.65 -6.47
CA ALA A 191 4.53 -19.48 -6.10
C ALA A 191 3.63 -19.76 -7.31
N VAL A 192 3.48 -18.78 -8.21
CA VAL A 192 2.76 -18.97 -9.48
C VAL A 192 3.47 -19.96 -10.39
N ALA A 193 4.80 -19.88 -10.48
CA ALA A 193 5.61 -20.81 -11.29
C ALA A 193 5.59 -22.26 -10.73
N GLU A 194 5.63 -22.41 -9.39
CA GLU A 194 5.55 -23.71 -8.72
C GLU A 194 4.16 -24.36 -8.90
N SER A 195 3.06 -23.58 -8.78
CA SER A 195 1.71 -24.09 -9.00
C SER A 195 1.43 -24.47 -10.45
N ALA A 196 2.10 -23.85 -11.42
CA ALA A 196 2.00 -24.20 -12.84
C ALA A 196 2.82 -25.45 -13.21
N ALA A 197 3.80 -25.83 -12.41
CA ALA A 197 4.61 -27.03 -12.62
C ALA A 197 3.95 -28.32 -12.11
N ASP A 198 2.97 -28.18 -11.19
CA ASP A 198 2.20 -29.30 -10.62
C ASP A 198 0.86 -29.54 -11.35
N ALA A 199 0.54 -28.78 -12.40
CA ALA A 199 -0.66 -28.88 -13.22
C ALA A 199 -0.35 -29.45 -14.61
#